data_1ec77e81a335f9ead1c47e0095eff66e
#
_entry.id   1ec77e81a335f9ead1c47e0095eff66e
#
_cell.length_a   1.000
_cell.length_b   1.000
_cell.length_c   1.000
_cell.angle_alpha   90.00
_cell.angle_beta   90.00
_cell.angle_gamma   90.00
#
_symmetry.space_group_name_H-M   'P 1'
#
loop_
_entity.id
_entity.type
_entity.pdbx_description
1 polymer ?
#
loop_
_entity_poly.entity_id
_entity_poly.type
_entity_poly.pdbx_seq_one_letter_code
_entity_poly.pdbx_strand_id
1 'polypeptide(L)'
;MTKTSKSQAREGAPDFAVGASLTVTFEANKTRANGQQGAVKANSAGGVKTRKIILIDTKAHAASRLPMPKPGETWVCRVERITNPGSKTNGAILVRPVSRETSFDFKDVYVPTDIAKLMTVVLQNRLKNLFLEGDQGIGKSTIAAAVARTLGWEFRKVSGGLIKKFNYMLGRLMPTVGAGGAMQMLWVDSKLTAVLREANRPENKHKTFLLMIDEFTRIDEDARDALLDVIEGQNRSLQLPNGEEVPVPENVHFMAAGNAGQGFTVRQEDAAAKDRWVIVKLKHVRQDVALKHCLRRFPDCPAKEMDLALNIVNHVRAARLDPKRMLSKAPSTRVSENIAMFLSAGVELKVAL
;
A
#
# COMPACT_ATOMS: atom_id res chain seq x y z
N MET A 1 56.98 -9.87 -27.94
CA MET A 1 56.35 -9.91 -26.63
C MET A 1 55.16 -8.97 -26.65
N THR A 2 54.00 -9.48 -26.97
CA THR A 2 52.73 -8.75 -27.12
C THR A 2 51.93 -8.88 -25.82
N LYS A 3 51.78 -7.78 -25.10
CA LYS A 3 50.92 -7.75 -23.89
C LYS A 3 49.48 -7.65 -24.30
N THR A 4 48.77 -8.76 -24.25
CA THR A 4 47.32 -8.83 -24.31
C THR A 4 46.70 -8.31 -22.99
N SER A 5 46.12 -7.11 -22.97
CA SER A 5 45.33 -6.62 -21.85
C SER A 5 43.96 -7.29 -21.89
N LYS A 6 43.73 -8.22 -20.99
CA LYS A 6 42.38 -8.75 -20.71
C LYS A 6 41.51 -7.64 -20.12
N SER A 7 40.60 -7.10 -20.93
CA SER A 7 39.46 -6.34 -20.42
C SER A 7 38.46 -7.33 -19.80
N GLN A 8 38.49 -7.48 -18.49
CA GLN A 8 37.37 -8.09 -17.76
C GLN A 8 36.18 -7.19 -17.93
N ALA A 9 35.20 -7.62 -18.73
CA ALA A 9 33.86 -7.05 -18.74
C ALA A 9 33.29 -7.21 -17.32
N ARG A 10 33.06 -6.10 -16.64
CA ARG A 10 32.30 -6.07 -15.37
C ARG A 10 30.85 -6.32 -15.70
N GLU A 11 30.35 -7.52 -15.43
CA GLU A 11 28.93 -7.84 -15.39
C GLU A 11 28.23 -6.90 -14.41
N GLY A 12 27.17 -6.21 -14.86
CA GLY A 12 26.26 -5.47 -14.00
C GLY A 12 26.32 -3.95 -14.05
N ALA A 13 26.97 -3.32 -15.03
CA ALA A 13 26.85 -1.88 -15.22
C ALA A 13 25.42 -1.54 -15.71
N PRO A 14 24.70 -0.59 -15.07
CA PRO A 14 23.38 -0.19 -15.52
C PRO A 14 23.44 0.37 -16.95
N ASP A 15 22.45 0.01 -17.76
CA ASP A 15 22.30 0.56 -19.10
C ASP A 15 21.88 2.04 -19.02
N PHE A 16 22.76 2.92 -19.48
CA PHE A 16 22.52 4.36 -19.53
C PHE A 16 22.01 4.83 -20.89
N ALA A 17 21.49 3.93 -21.71
CA ALA A 17 20.92 4.31 -23.01
C ALA A 17 19.73 5.29 -22.83
N VAL A 18 19.57 6.20 -23.77
CA VAL A 18 18.41 7.11 -23.80
C VAL A 18 17.12 6.28 -23.87
N GLY A 19 16.16 6.59 -23.01
CA GLY A 19 14.93 5.83 -22.85
C GLY A 19 14.99 4.72 -21.80
N ALA A 20 16.17 4.34 -21.31
CA ALA A 20 16.32 3.34 -20.23
C ALA A 20 15.72 3.86 -18.91
N SER A 21 15.21 2.93 -18.11
CA SER A 21 14.72 3.21 -16.75
C SER A 21 15.81 2.96 -15.73
N LEU A 22 16.05 3.92 -14.85
CA LEU A 22 17.05 3.85 -13.78
C LEU A 22 16.38 4.13 -12.44
N THR A 23 16.75 3.36 -11.42
CA THR A 23 16.42 3.69 -10.04
C THR A 23 17.49 4.62 -9.49
N VAL A 24 17.11 5.83 -9.08
CA VAL A 24 18.01 6.91 -8.67
C VAL A 24 17.67 7.38 -7.27
N THR A 25 18.62 7.30 -6.34
CA THR A 25 18.49 7.92 -5.01
C THR A 25 19.09 9.34 -5.05
N PHE A 26 18.26 10.32 -4.69
CA PHE A 26 18.65 11.72 -4.72
C PHE A 26 19.33 12.12 -3.40
N GLU A 27 20.46 12.81 -3.48
CA GLU A 27 21.20 13.32 -2.32
C GLU A 27 21.12 14.84 -2.26
N ALA A 28 21.24 15.38 -1.03
CA ALA A 28 21.36 16.81 -0.84
C ALA A 28 22.65 17.32 -1.51
N ASN A 29 22.51 18.23 -2.46
CA ASN A 29 23.67 18.88 -3.04
C ASN A 29 24.05 20.10 -2.21
N LYS A 30 25.35 20.32 -2.02
CA LYS A 30 25.87 21.58 -1.48
C LYS A 30 25.41 22.69 -2.41
N THR A 31 24.56 23.56 -1.90
CA THR A 31 23.91 24.67 -2.59
C THR A 31 24.92 25.46 -3.43
N ARG A 32 24.70 25.54 -4.74
CA ARG A 32 25.36 26.57 -5.54
C ARG A 32 24.75 27.93 -5.18
N ALA A 33 25.56 28.94 -5.10
CA ALA A 33 25.23 30.30 -4.65
C ALA A 33 24.08 31.02 -5.38
N ASN A 34 23.46 30.39 -6.41
CA ASN A 34 22.48 31.01 -7.30
C ASN A 34 21.05 30.46 -7.12
N GLY A 35 20.73 29.76 -6.03
CA GLY A 35 19.35 29.29 -5.80
C GLY A 35 18.81 28.25 -6.80
N GLN A 36 19.56 27.88 -7.83
CA GLN A 36 19.21 26.76 -8.69
C GLN A 36 19.39 25.47 -7.91
N GLN A 37 18.32 24.73 -7.74
CA GLN A 37 18.36 23.38 -7.16
C GLN A 37 19.43 22.57 -7.92
N GLY A 38 20.54 22.38 -7.23
CA GLY A 38 21.72 21.81 -7.82
C GLY A 38 21.48 20.36 -8.25
N ALA A 39 22.24 19.97 -9.20
CA ALA A 39 22.43 18.61 -9.62
C ALA A 39 22.35 17.64 -8.46
N VAL A 40 21.40 16.78 -8.46
CA VAL A 40 21.31 15.72 -7.48
C VAL A 40 22.28 14.63 -7.93
N LYS A 41 23.26 14.37 -7.10
CA LYS A 41 24.26 13.35 -7.35
C LYS A 41 23.67 12.00 -6.99
N ALA A 42 23.34 11.18 -7.99
CA ALA A 42 22.96 9.81 -7.69
C ALA A 42 24.22 8.99 -7.41
N ASN A 43 24.26 8.35 -6.28
CA ASN A 43 25.35 7.46 -5.92
C ASN A 43 25.18 6.05 -6.47
N SER A 44 23.99 5.70 -6.92
CA SER A 44 23.74 4.38 -7.48
C SER A 44 22.61 4.38 -8.50
N ALA A 45 22.75 3.57 -9.53
CA ALA A 45 21.67 3.19 -10.41
C ALA A 45 21.54 1.66 -10.31
N GLY A 46 20.33 1.17 -9.97
CA GLY A 46 20.12 -0.27 -9.76
C GLY A 46 20.97 -0.90 -8.65
N GLY A 47 21.31 -0.12 -7.59
CA GLY A 47 22.16 -0.60 -6.49
C GLY A 47 23.67 -0.56 -6.76
N VAL A 48 24.11 -0.20 -7.97
CA VAL A 48 25.52 -0.11 -8.33
C VAL A 48 26.01 1.34 -8.22
N LYS A 49 27.11 1.56 -7.49
CA LYS A 49 27.76 2.88 -7.41
C LYS A 49 28.26 3.31 -8.80
N THR A 50 27.82 4.46 -9.27
CA THR A 50 28.27 5.04 -10.54
C THR A 50 29.14 6.26 -10.29
N ARG A 51 30.20 6.44 -11.13
CA ARG A 51 31.02 7.67 -11.12
C ARG A 51 30.40 8.80 -11.96
N LYS A 52 29.35 8.48 -12.76
CA LYS A 52 28.68 9.48 -13.59
C LYS A 52 27.71 10.31 -12.77
N ILE A 53 27.68 11.61 -13.07
CA ILE A 53 26.73 12.54 -12.45
C ILE A 53 25.37 12.33 -13.11
N ILE A 54 24.34 12.13 -12.31
CA ILE A 54 22.95 12.04 -12.77
C ILE A 54 22.24 13.33 -12.34
N LEU A 55 21.59 14.00 -13.29
CA LEU A 55 20.90 15.27 -13.11
C LEU A 55 19.44 15.15 -13.54
N ILE A 56 18.56 15.92 -12.90
CA ILE A 56 17.17 16.04 -13.37
C ILE A 56 17.13 16.92 -14.62
N ASP A 57 16.53 16.43 -15.69
CA ASP A 57 16.17 17.29 -16.83
C ASP A 57 14.95 18.14 -16.44
N THR A 58 15.20 19.38 -16.04
CA THR A 58 14.15 20.29 -15.54
C THR A 58 13.07 20.59 -16.59
N LYS A 59 13.42 20.60 -17.88
CA LYS A 59 12.45 20.82 -18.97
C LYS A 59 11.52 19.61 -19.14
N ALA A 60 12.09 18.41 -19.19
CA ALA A 60 11.32 17.18 -19.28
C ALA A 60 10.51 16.92 -17.99
N HIS A 61 11.06 17.29 -16.83
CA HIS A 61 10.37 17.15 -15.55
C HIS A 61 9.16 18.12 -15.43
N ALA A 62 9.30 19.35 -15.85
CA ALA A 62 8.21 20.32 -15.81
C ALA A 62 6.95 19.85 -16.58
N ALA A 63 7.15 19.08 -17.68
CA ALA A 63 6.06 18.49 -18.42
C ALA A 63 5.35 17.33 -17.69
N SER A 64 5.98 16.74 -16.68
CA SER A 64 5.44 15.56 -15.98
C SER A 64 4.40 15.88 -14.90
N ARG A 65 4.29 17.13 -14.47
CA ARG A 65 3.47 17.58 -13.32
C ARG A 65 3.76 16.88 -12.00
N LEU A 66 4.85 16.13 -11.91
CA LEU A 66 5.26 15.45 -10.69
C LEU A 66 6.01 16.42 -9.75
N PRO A 67 5.95 16.20 -8.42
CA PRO A 67 6.74 17.00 -7.49
C PRO A 67 8.24 16.73 -7.69
N MET A 68 9.09 17.73 -7.41
CA MET A 68 10.53 17.55 -7.46
C MET A 68 11.01 16.56 -6.39
N PRO A 69 11.88 15.62 -6.73
CA PRO A 69 12.48 14.70 -5.78
C PRO A 69 13.19 15.45 -4.64
N LYS A 70 12.97 15.01 -3.42
CA LYS A 70 13.65 15.53 -2.23
C LYS A 70 14.92 14.71 -1.94
N PRO A 71 15.91 15.29 -1.21
CA PRO A 71 17.06 14.53 -0.75
C PRO A 71 16.65 13.31 0.08
N GLY A 72 17.31 12.18 -0.14
CA GLY A 72 16.99 10.90 0.49
C GLY A 72 15.90 10.08 -0.21
N GLU A 73 15.19 10.67 -1.17
CA GLU A 73 14.18 9.93 -1.93
C GLU A 73 14.80 9.13 -3.07
N THR A 74 14.27 7.93 -3.28
CA THR A 74 14.61 7.08 -4.42
C THR A 74 13.48 7.14 -5.44
N TRP A 75 13.81 7.35 -6.71
CA TRP A 75 12.86 7.47 -7.79
C TRP A 75 13.24 6.56 -8.96
N VAL A 76 12.24 6.00 -9.61
CA VAL A 76 12.40 5.45 -10.95
C VAL A 76 12.44 6.61 -11.92
N CYS A 77 13.51 6.72 -12.66
CA CYS A 77 13.77 7.80 -13.59
C CYS A 77 13.99 7.24 -14.99
N ARG A 78 13.54 7.97 -16.02
CA ARG A 78 13.83 7.67 -17.40
C ARG A 78 15.00 8.50 -17.87
N VAL A 79 15.96 7.91 -18.56
CA VAL A 79 17.07 8.63 -19.18
C VAL A 79 16.55 9.41 -20.38
N GLU A 80 16.60 10.73 -20.31
CA GLU A 80 16.16 11.61 -21.41
C GLU A 80 17.28 11.92 -22.38
N ARG A 81 18.49 12.17 -21.86
CA ARG A 81 19.69 12.43 -22.68
C ARG A 81 20.97 12.26 -21.88
N ILE A 82 22.06 12.08 -22.59
CA ILE A 82 23.42 12.06 -22.03
C ILE A 82 24.17 13.26 -22.62
N THR A 83 24.77 14.09 -21.79
CA THR A 83 25.52 15.26 -22.24
C THR A 83 26.89 14.85 -22.80
N ASN A 84 27.36 15.54 -23.81
CA ASN A 84 28.66 15.25 -24.43
C ASN A 84 29.83 15.48 -23.44
N PRO A 85 30.91 14.69 -23.52
CA PRO A 85 32.17 15.00 -22.86
C PRO A 85 32.66 16.36 -23.33
N GLY A 86 33.06 17.24 -22.39
CA GLY A 86 33.47 18.63 -22.70
C GLY A 86 32.38 19.68 -22.56
N SER A 87 31.13 19.31 -22.39
CA SER A 87 30.06 20.25 -21.99
C SER A 87 30.23 20.68 -20.52
N LYS A 88 29.54 21.78 -20.13
CA LYS A 88 29.53 22.24 -18.70
C LYS A 88 29.11 21.15 -17.70
N THR A 89 28.43 20.12 -18.16
CA THR A 89 27.92 18.99 -17.37
C THR A 89 28.75 17.69 -17.60
N ASN A 90 29.76 17.72 -18.45
CA ASN A 90 30.80 16.69 -18.64
C ASN A 90 30.33 15.24 -18.62
N GLY A 91 29.47 14.86 -19.56
CA GLY A 91 28.98 13.50 -19.68
C GLY A 91 27.92 13.10 -18.63
N ALA A 92 27.23 14.07 -18.04
CA ALA A 92 26.15 13.80 -17.10
C ALA A 92 24.95 13.13 -17.79
N ILE A 93 24.29 12.25 -17.05
CA ILE A 93 23.07 11.58 -17.47
C ILE A 93 21.90 12.45 -16.99
N LEU A 94 21.09 12.93 -17.91
CA LEU A 94 19.89 13.72 -17.60
C LEU A 94 18.69 12.78 -17.56
N VAL A 95 18.01 12.78 -16.42
CA VAL A 95 16.87 11.89 -16.16
C VAL A 95 15.61 12.70 -15.86
N ARG A 96 14.48 12.13 -16.23
CA ARG A 96 13.17 12.58 -15.81
C ARG A 96 12.63 11.62 -14.77
N PRO A 97 12.32 12.08 -13.55
CA PRO A 97 11.58 11.29 -12.57
C PRO A 97 10.23 10.84 -13.12
N VAL A 98 9.94 9.55 -13.02
CA VAL A 98 8.69 8.93 -13.52
C VAL A 98 7.80 8.52 -12.36
N SER A 99 8.39 7.89 -11.34
CA SER A 99 7.69 7.52 -10.13
C SER A 99 8.65 7.51 -8.94
N ARG A 100 8.15 7.84 -7.76
CA ARG A 100 8.93 7.69 -6.54
C ARG A 100 9.07 6.19 -6.23
N GLU A 101 10.30 5.70 -6.10
CA GLU A 101 10.52 4.39 -5.51
C GLU A 101 10.38 4.53 -3.99
N THR A 102 9.21 4.27 -3.49
CA THR A 102 9.03 4.09 -2.06
C THR A 102 9.53 2.69 -1.74
N SER A 103 10.73 2.61 -1.19
CA SER A 103 11.09 1.44 -0.40
C SER A 103 10.15 1.45 0.80
N PHE A 104 9.11 0.63 0.75
CA PHE A 104 8.23 0.47 1.89
C PHE A 104 9.02 -0.21 2.99
N ASP A 105 9.49 0.56 3.97
CA ASP A 105 10.02 0.02 5.21
C ASP A 105 8.85 -0.49 6.05
N PHE A 106 8.38 -1.67 5.70
CA PHE A 106 7.38 -2.40 6.48
C PHE A 106 8.07 -3.09 7.66
N LYS A 107 8.71 -2.33 8.56
CA LYS A 107 9.48 -2.86 9.69
C LYS A 107 8.78 -4.00 10.41
N ASP A 108 7.45 -3.95 10.46
CA ASP A 108 6.62 -4.92 11.19
C ASP A 108 5.67 -5.71 10.31
N VAL A 109 5.65 -5.48 9.00
CA VAL A 109 4.71 -6.12 8.08
C VAL A 109 5.44 -6.60 6.84
N TYR A 110 5.37 -7.90 6.58
CA TYR A 110 5.92 -8.43 5.34
C TYR A 110 4.93 -8.24 4.19
N VAL A 111 5.37 -7.55 3.16
CA VAL A 111 4.67 -7.46 1.87
C VAL A 111 5.66 -7.84 0.77
N PRO A 112 5.32 -8.78 -0.12
CA PRO A 112 6.16 -9.08 -1.28
C PRO A 112 6.50 -7.82 -2.08
N THR A 113 7.74 -7.70 -2.54
CA THR A 113 8.24 -6.48 -3.18
C THR A 113 7.46 -6.08 -4.43
N ASP A 114 7.03 -7.05 -5.22
CA ASP A 114 6.17 -6.85 -6.40
C ASP A 114 4.80 -6.27 -6.02
N ILE A 115 4.18 -6.80 -4.97
CA ILE A 115 2.91 -6.29 -4.43
C ILE A 115 3.09 -4.88 -3.87
N ALA A 116 4.15 -4.64 -3.11
CA ALA A 116 4.45 -3.31 -2.58
C ALA A 116 4.62 -2.28 -3.70
N LYS A 117 5.35 -2.61 -4.76
CA LYS A 117 5.52 -1.78 -5.96
C LYS A 117 4.18 -1.50 -6.65
N LEU A 118 3.38 -2.54 -6.88
CA LEU A 118 2.06 -2.40 -7.50
C LEU A 118 1.16 -1.46 -6.70
N MET A 119 1.05 -1.66 -5.39
CA MET A 119 0.25 -0.82 -4.50
C MET A 119 0.70 0.64 -4.55
N THR A 120 2.02 0.87 -4.54
CA THR A 120 2.58 2.22 -4.64
C THR A 120 2.20 2.90 -5.95
N VAL A 121 2.42 2.23 -7.06
CA VAL A 121 2.12 2.80 -8.39
C VAL A 121 0.64 3.16 -8.50
N VAL A 122 -0.25 2.28 -8.07
CA VAL A 122 -1.71 2.53 -8.13
C VAL A 122 -2.11 3.71 -7.26
N LEU A 123 -1.64 3.76 -6.01
CA LEU A 123 -2.02 4.81 -5.07
C LEU A 123 -1.41 6.16 -5.44
N GLN A 124 -0.15 6.22 -5.85
CA GLN A 124 0.52 7.48 -6.19
C GLN A 124 0.01 8.11 -7.48
N ASN A 125 -0.37 7.29 -8.46
CA ASN A 125 -0.85 7.79 -9.74
C ASN A 125 -2.37 8.02 -9.78
N ARG A 126 -3.10 7.73 -8.71
CA ARG A 126 -4.56 7.88 -8.60
C ARG A 126 -5.32 7.18 -9.73
N LEU A 127 -4.72 6.15 -10.34
CA LEU A 127 -5.28 5.51 -11.52
C LEU A 127 -6.54 4.72 -11.21
N LYS A 128 -6.54 4.01 -10.07
CA LYS A 128 -7.65 3.16 -9.62
C LYS A 128 -7.57 2.95 -8.11
N ASN A 129 -8.64 2.42 -7.54
CA ASN A 129 -8.68 2.01 -6.14
C ASN A 129 -8.11 0.59 -5.98
N LEU A 130 -7.63 0.26 -4.77
CA LEU A 130 -7.04 -1.05 -4.46
C LEU A 130 -8.03 -1.95 -3.74
N PHE A 131 -8.11 -3.22 -4.17
CA PHE A 131 -8.84 -4.26 -3.46
C PHE A 131 -7.88 -5.36 -2.99
N LEU A 132 -7.76 -5.54 -1.68
CA LEU A 132 -6.94 -6.58 -1.08
C LEU A 132 -7.76 -7.85 -0.90
N GLU A 133 -7.52 -8.84 -1.73
CA GLU A 133 -8.15 -10.16 -1.67
C GLU A 133 -7.23 -11.15 -0.94
N GLY A 134 -7.75 -11.92 -0.01
CA GLY A 134 -6.96 -12.95 0.67
C GLY A 134 -7.70 -13.55 1.87
N ASP A 135 -7.14 -14.61 2.45
CA ASP A 135 -7.73 -15.33 3.57
C ASP A 135 -7.93 -14.42 4.80
N GLN A 136 -8.83 -14.83 5.69
CA GLN A 136 -9.05 -14.13 6.94
C GLN A 136 -7.78 -14.19 7.80
N GLY A 137 -7.37 -13.04 8.38
CA GLY A 137 -6.21 -12.96 9.26
C GLY A 137 -4.85 -12.96 8.56
N ILE A 138 -4.81 -12.78 7.23
CA ILE A 138 -3.54 -12.67 6.46
C ILE A 138 -2.85 -11.31 6.63
N GLY A 139 -3.48 -10.36 7.31
CA GLY A 139 -2.88 -9.05 7.57
C GLY A 139 -3.31 -7.93 6.62
N LYS A 140 -4.43 -8.06 5.88
CA LYS A 140 -4.92 -7.03 4.93
C LYS A 140 -4.99 -5.63 5.53
N SER A 141 -5.62 -5.47 6.68
CA SER A 141 -5.75 -4.16 7.36
C SER A 141 -4.40 -3.66 7.89
N THR A 142 -3.52 -4.55 8.31
CA THR A 142 -2.16 -4.22 8.78
C THR A 142 -1.30 -3.71 7.62
N ILE A 143 -1.41 -4.35 6.45
CA ILE A 143 -0.74 -3.91 5.22
C ILE A 143 -1.23 -2.52 4.81
N ALA A 144 -2.55 -2.28 4.80
CA ALA A 144 -3.11 -0.97 4.45
C ALA A 144 -2.61 0.14 5.40
N ALA A 145 -2.59 -0.13 6.70
CA ALA A 145 -2.07 0.82 7.69
C ALA A 145 -0.56 1.07 7.52
N ALA A 146 0.22 0.03 7.20
CA ALA A 146 1.64 0.17 6.93
C ALA A 146 1.92 1.00 5.67
N VAL A 147 1.15 0.79 4.60
CA VAL A 147 1.22 1.60 3.37
C VAL A 147 0.93 3.07 3.66
N ALA A 148 -0.17 3.37 4.36
CA ALA A 148 -0.52 4.74 4.71
C ALA A 148 0.61 5.41 5.53
N ARG A 149 1.14 4.72 6.53
CA ARG A 149 2.26 5.21 7.36
C ARG A 149 3.50 5.53 6.51
N THR A 150 3.86 4.64 5.60
CA THR A 150 5.03 4.82 4.73
C THR A 150 4.87 6.00 3.77
N LEU A 151 3.63 6.22 3.30
CA LEU A 151 3.32 7.36 2.43
C LEU A 151 3.11 8.67 3.21
N GLY A 152 3.10 8.63 4.55
CA GLY A 152 2.77 9.78 5.40
C GLY A 152 1.30 10.20 5.29
N TRP A 153 0.40 9.25 5.03
CA TRP A 153 -1.02 9.48 4.87
C TRP A 153 -1.80 9.15 6.15
N GLU A 154 -2.87 9.86 6.36
CA GLU A 154 -3.83 9.58 7.44
C GLU A 154 -4.61 8.30 7.14
N PHE A 155 -4.50 7.33 8.03
CA PHE A 155 -5.21 6.05 7.88
C PHE A 155 -6.55 6.08 8.61
N ARG A 156 -7.63 5.79 7.88
CA ARG A 156 -8.97 5.62 8.45
C ARG A 156 -9.52 4.27 8.00
N LYS A 157 -10.17 3.56 8.92
CA LYS A 157 -10.74 2.23 8.65
C LYS A 157 -12.24 2.22 8.96
N VAL A 158 -13.01 1.73 8.01
CA VAL A 158 -14.45 1.47 8.13
C VAL A 158 -14.68 -0.04 8.02
N SER A 159 -15.54 -0.62 8.84
CA SER A 159 -15.90 -2.03 8.74
C SER A 159 -17.15 -2.20 7.89
N GLY A 160 -17.03 -2.91 6.76
CA GLY A 160 -18.16 -3.25 5.90
C GLY A 160 -19.18 -4.16 6.60
N GLY A 161 -18.75 -4.96 7.57
CA GLY A 161 -19.67 -5.79 8.37
C GLY A 161 -20.68 -4.98 9.21
N LEU A 162 -20.43 -3.70 9.42
CA LEU A 162 -21.38 -2.77 10.07
C LEU A 162 -22.31 -2.07 9.07
N ILE A 163 -22.00 -2.13 7.77
CA ILE A 163 -22.79 -1.53 6.69
C ILE A 163 -23.76 -2.59 6.16
N LYS A 164 -24.76 -2.93 6.96
CA LYS A 164 -25.78 -3.93 6.57
C LYS A 164 -26.88 -3.35 5.69
N LYS A 165 -27.07 -2.03 5.71
CA LYS A 165 -28.04 -1.32 4.87
C LYS A 165 -27.43 -0.01 4.42
N PHE A 166 -27.89 0.51 3.29
CA PHE A 166 -27.46 1.77 2.74
C PHE A 166 -27.47 2.92 3.78
N ASN A 167 -28.53 3.03 4.55
CA ASN A 167 -28.65 4.07 5.58
C ASN A 167 -27.52 4.01 6.63
N TYR A 168 -26.99 2.83 6.97
CA TYR A 168 -25.86 2.73 7.92
C TYR A 168 -24.54 3.21 7.32
N MET A 169 -24.45 3.27 6.00
CA MET A 169 -23.31 3.85 5.32
C MET A 169 -23.29 5.38 5.42
N LEU A 170 -24.48 6.01 5.43
CA LEU A 170 -24.63 7.46 5.45
C LEU A 170 -24.55 8.05 6.85
N GLY A 171 -25.29 7.46 7.78
CA GLY A 171 -25.55 7.92 9.13
C GLY A 171 -26.99 7.58 9.52
N ARG A 172 -27.40 8.06 10.67
CA ARG A 172 -28.74 7.77 11.18
C ARG A 172 -29.25 8.86 12.10
N LEU A 173 -30.56 9.01 12.16
CA LEU A 173 -31.23 9.79 13.19
C LEU A 173 -31.22 9.00 14.51
N MET A 174 -30.73 9.63 15.55
CA MET A 174 -30.75 9.09 16.91
C MET A 174 -31.57 9.94 17.85
N PRO A 175 -32.48 9.36 18.65
CA PRO A 175 -33.17 10.10 19.68
C PRO A 175 -32.15 10.53 20.75
N THR A 176 -32.20 11.79 21.12
CA THR A 176 -31.40 12.38 22.20
C THR A 176 -32.31 13.26 23.07
N VAL A 177 -31.90 13.47 24.30
CA VAL A 177 -32.60 14.39 25.20
C VAL A 177 -31.93 15.76 25.07
N GLY A 178 -32.68 16.73 24.55
CA GLY A 178 -32.22 18.12 24.42
C GLY A 178 -32.23 18.88 25.72
N ALA A 179 -31.71 20.09 25.68
CA ALA A 179 -31.78 21.02 26.82
C ALA A 179 -33.27 21.26 27.17
N GLY A 180 -33.64 20.94 28.41
CA GLY A 180 -35.07 21.02 28.88
C GLY A 180 -35.82 19.69 28.87
N GLY A 181 -35.17 18.54 28.62
CA GLY A 181 -35.78 17.21 28.74
C GLY A 181 -36.63 16.77 27.54
N ALA A 182 -36.77 17.61 26.51
CA ALA A 182 -37.50 17.25 25.29
C ALA A 182 -36.74 16.26 24.44
N MET A 183 -37.42 15.26 23.90
CA MET A 183 -36.85 14.32 22.91
C MET A 183 -36.58 15.06 21.60
N GLN A 184 -35.36 14.97 21.11
CA GLN A 184 -34.95 15.51 19.83
C GLN A 184 -34.31 14.40 18.99
N MET A 185 -34.44 14.49 17.67
CA MET A 185 -33.78 13.58 16.73
C MET A 185 -32.50 14.26 16.21
N LEU A 186 -31.37 13.69 16.56
CA LEU A 186 -30.06 14.17 16.11
C LEU A 186 -29.54 13.29 14.98
N TRP A 187 -29.10 13.91 13.90
CA TRP A 187 -28.33 13.17 12.85
C TRP A 187 -26.95 12.83 13.38
N VAL A 188 -26.59 11.55 13.30
CA VAL A 188 -25.26 11.03 13.64
C VAL A 188 -24.64 10.45 12.38
N ASP A 189 -23.54 11.04 11.94
CA ASP A 189 -22.79 10.57 10.78
C ASP A 189 -22.32 9.14 10.97
N SER A 190 -22.30 8.37 9.89
CA SER A 190 -21.54 7.14 9.85
C SER A 190 -20.03 7.42 9.93
N LYS A 191 -19.25 6.39 10.17
CA LYS A 191 -17.79 6.53 10.14
C LYS A 191 -17.27 6.94 8.76
N LEU A 192 -17.92 6.50 7.67
CA LEU A 192 -17.59 6.91 6.29
C LEU A 192 -17.84 8.42 6.13
N THR A 193 -19.05 8.87 6.41
CA THR A 193 -19.44 10.29 6.32
C THR A 193 -18.54 11.18 7.17
N ALA A 194 -18.27 10.77 8.42
CA ALA A 194 -17.39 11.51 9.33
C ALA A 194 -15.97 11.68 8.77
N VAL A 195 -15.39 10.63 8.13
CA VAL A 195 -14.07 10.73 7.50
C VAL A 195 -14.08 11.65 6.29
N LEU A 196 -15.13 11.60 5.45
CA LEU A 196 -15.25 12.51 4.32
C LEU A 196 -15.36 13.95 4.78
N ARG A 197 -16.16 14.24 5.82
CA ARG A 197 -16.23 15.59 6.43
C ARG A 197 -14.89 16.02 7.02
N GLU A 198 -14.19 15.11 7.72
CA GLU A 198 -12.85 15.38 8.25
C GLU A 198 -11.87 15.78 7.13
N ALA A 199 -11.88 15.07 6.01
CA ALA A 199 -11.00 15.34 4.88
C ALA A 199 -11.35 16.66 4.14
N ASN A 200 -12.63 17.07 4.19
CA ASN A 200 -13.08 18.33 3.58
C ASN A 200 -12.77 19.58 4.41
N ARG A 201 -12.36 19.44 5.69
CA ARG A 201 -12.04 20.59 6.52
C ARG A 201 -10.84 21.37 5.95
N PRO A 202 -10.88 22.72 5.98
CA PRO A 202 -9.80 23.55 5.45
C PRO A 202 -8.42 23.20 6.00
N GLU A 203 -8.34 22.88 7.31
CA GLU A 203 -7.11 22.49 8.00
C GLU A 203 -6.55 21.14 7.55
N ASN A 204 -7.33 20.32 6.87
CA ASN A 204 -6.94 18.99 6.41
C ASN A 204 -6.69 18.91 4.89
N LYS A 205 -6.85 19.97 4.14
CA LYS A 205 -6.64 19.99 2.68
C LYS A 205 -5.23 19.61 2.25
N HIS A 206 -4.24 19.81 3.12
CA HIS A 206 -2.84 19.43 2.86
C HIS A 206 -2.53 17.98 3.20
N LYS A 207 -3.42 17.27 3.90
CA LYS A 207 -3.29 15.87 4.28
C LYS A 207 -3.87 14.97 3.20
N THR A 208 -3.28 13.79 3.04
CA THR A 208 -3.85 12.73 2.21
C THR A 208 -4.39 11.63 3.11
N PHE A 209 -5.58 11.13 2.80
CA PHE A 209 -6.26 10.10 3.58
C PHE A 209 -6.29 8.79 2.79
N LEU A 210 -5.96 7.69 3.47
CA LEU A 210 -6.26 6.34 2.99
C LEU A 210 -7.45 5.80 3.78
N LEU A 211 -8.60 5.74 3.13
CA LEU A 211 -9.82 5.18 3.69
C LEU A 211 -9.95 3.72 3.30
N MET A 212 -9.75 2.86 4.29
CA MET A 212 -9.88 1.41 4.11
C MET A 212 -11.27 0.93 4.50
N ILE A 213 -11.94 0.25 3.58
CA ILE A 213 -13.20 -0.47 3.82
C ILE A 213 -12.86 -1.95 4.02
N ASP A 214 -12.81 -2.37 5.28
CA ASP A 214 -12.53 -3.77 5.63
C ASP A 214 -13.81 -4.61 5.54
N GLU A 215 -13.67 -5.89 5.23
CA GLU A 215 -14.81 -6.80 5.04
C GLU A 215 -15.82 -6.29 3.98
N PHE A 216 -15.32 -5.69 2.90
CA PHE A 216 -16.13 -5.11 1.82
C PHE A 216 -17.16 -6.10 1.26
N THR A 217 -16.81 -7.38 1.18
CA THR A 217 -17.70 -8.45 0.71
C THR A 217 -18.88 -8.76 1.63
N ARG A 218 -18.93 -8.15 2.84
CA ARG A 218 -20.05 -8.28 3.78
C ARG A 218 -21.05 -7.12 3.70
N ILE A 219 -20.76 -6.13 2.88
CA ILE A 219 -21.69 -5.03 2.61
C ILE A 219 -22.85 -5.56 1.76
N ASP A 220 -24.07 -5.14 2.09
CA ASP A 220 -25.24 -5.46 1.25
C ASP A 220 -25.08 -4.90 -0.15
N GLU A 221 -25.71 -5.54 -1.14
CA GLU A 221 -25.55 -5.23 -2.56
C GLU A 221 -25.91 -3.78 -2.85
N ASP A 222 -27.09 -3.31 -2.45
CA ASP A 222 -27.51 -1.91 -2.66
C ASP A 222 -26.55 -0.89 -2.06
N ALA A 223 -26.05 -1.17 -0.85
CA ALA A 223 -25.07 -0.30 -0.19
C ALA A 223 -23.70 -0.33 -0.87
N ARG A 224 -23.34 -1.48 -1.43
CA ARG A 224 -22.08 -1.64 -2.15
C ARG A 224 -22.12 -0.92 -3.49
N ASP A 225 -23.22 -1.00 -4.23
CA ASP A 225 -23.39 -0.32 -5.51
C ASP A 225 -23.38 1.21 -5.32
N ALA A 226 -24.09 1.73 -4.32
CA ALA A 226 -24.03 3.14 -3.97
C ALA A 226 -22.63 3.58 -3.53
N LEU A 227 -21.85 2.71 -2.87
CA LEU A 227 -20.47 3.00 -2.50
C LEU A 227 -19.55 3.06 -3.73
N LEU A 228 -19.82 2.29 -4.77
CA LEU A 228 -19.06 2.35 -6.02
C LEU A 228 -19.19 3.72 -6.69
N ASP A 229 -20.35 4.35 -6.63
CA ASP A 229 -20.56 5.71 -7.15
C ASP A 229 -19.76 6.77 -6.37
N VAL A 230 -19.62 6.57 -5.05
CA VAL A 230 -18.78 7.42 -4.17
C VAL A 230 -17.29 7.27 -4.47
N ILE A 231 -16.87 6.08 -4.88
CA ILE A 231 -15.47 5.74 -5.14
C ILE A 231 -15.03 6.19 -6.53
N GLU A 232 -15.92 6.23 -7.51
CA GLU A 232 -15.63 6.51 -8.91
C GLU A 232 -16.24 7.84 -9.40
N GLY A 233 -15.58 8.43 -10.40
CA GLY A 233 -16.07 9.60 -11.11
C GLY A 233 -15.30 10.90 -10.79
N GLN A 234 -15.57 11.91 -11.60
CA GLN A 234 -14.94 13.24 -11.45
C GLN A 234 -15.58 14.09 -10.34
N ASN A 235 -16.88 13.89 -10.10
CA ASN A 235 -17.67 14.59 -9.08
C ASN A 235 -18.23 13.61 -8.08
N ARG A 236 -17.34 12.98 -7.30
CA ARG A 236 -17.72 12.02 -6.29
C ARG A 236 -18.34 12.71 -5.08
N SER A 237 -19.51 12.27 -4.70
CA SER A 237 -20.19 12.78 -3.50
C SER A 237 -21.06 11.72 -2.84
N LEU A 238 -21.32 11.90 -1.56
CA LEU A 238 -22.22 11.08 -0.78
C LEU A 238 -23.49 11.88 -0.50
N GLN A 239 -24.62 11.46 -1.07
CA GLN A 239 -25.92 12.09 -0.83
C GLN A 239 -26.51 11.60 0.48
N LEU A 240 -26.83 12.54 1.37
CA LEU A 240 -27.44 12.23 2.66
C LEU A 240 -28.98 12.35 2.58
N PRO A 241 -29.75 11.60 3.41
CA PRO A 241 -31.20 11.64 3.38
C PRO A 241 -31.81 13.01 3.74
N ASN A 242 -31.05 13.89 4.37
CA ASN A 242 -31.46 15.28 4.67
C ASN A 242 -31.26 16.25 3.47
N GLY A 243 -30.87 15.72 2.30
CA GLY A 243 -30.59 16.51 1.09
C GLY A 243 -29.19 17.11 1.04
N GLU A 244 -28.39 16.93 2.07
CA GLU A 244 -27.01 17.39 2.08
C GLU A 244 -26.14 16.49 1.21
N GLU A 245 -25.21 17.12 0.48
CA GLU A 245 -24.19 16.45 -0.31
C GLU A 245 -22.83 16.59 0.36
N VAL A 246 -22.18 15.46 0.66
CA VAL A 246 -20.84 15.43 1.21
C VAL A 246 -19.86 15.08 0.09
N PRO A 247 -19.07 16.01 -0.44
CA PRO A 247 -18.13 15.74 -1.50
C PRO A 247 -17.01 14.83 -1.04
N VAL A 248 -16.54 13.97 -1.93
CA VAL A 248 -15.33 13.16 -1.73
C VAL A 248 -14.15 13.94 -2.29
N PRO A 249 -13.29 14.51 -1.44
CA PRO A 249 -12.21 15.35 -1.90
C PRO A 249 -11.11 14.52 -2.57
N GLU A 250 -10.33 15.16 -3.43
CA GLU A 250 -9.25 14.50 -4.19
C GLU A 250 -8.15 13.89 -3.31
N ASN A 251 -7.98 14.38 -2.08
CA ASN A 251 -6.99 13.86 -1.14
C ASN A 251 -7.44 12.59 -0.41
N VAL A 252 -8.61 12.01 -0.76
CA VAL A 252 -9.09 10.73 -0.24
C VAL A 252 -8.87 9.62 -1.26
N HIS A 253 -8.11 8.61 -0.86
CA HIS A 253 -7.87 7.37 -1.59
C HIS A 253 -8.61 6.22 -0.92
N PHE A 254 -9.23 5.36 -1.73
CA PHE A 254 -9.94 4.21 -1.22
C PHE A 254 -9.14 2.92 -1.36
N MET A 255 -9.24 2.08 -0.35
CA MET A 255 -8.76 0.72 -0.37
C MET A 255 -9.83 -0.18 0.25
N ALA A 256 -10.19 -1.26 -0.43
CA ALA A 256 -11.10 -2.25 0.11
C ALA A 256 -10.37 -3.54 0.47
N ALA A 257 -10.96 -4.33 1.36
CA ALA A 257 -10.48 -5.67 1.66
C ALA A 257 -11.63 -6.66 1.73
N GLY A 258 -11.43 -7.80 1.08
CA GLY A 258 -12.35 -8.93 1.09
C GLY A 258 -11.65 -10.24 1.37
N ASN A 259 -12.43 -11.25 1.77
CA ASN A 259 -11.90 -12.60 1.96
C ASN A 259 -11.97 -13.36 0.64
N ALA A 260 -10.91 -14.11 0.31
CA ALA A 260 -10.92 -15.11 -0.75
C ALA A 260 -11.55 -16.40 -0.21
N GLY A 261 -12.37 -17.09 -1.01
CA GLY A 261 -12.84 -18.43 -0.68
C GLY A 261 -14.31 -18.69 -0.97
N GLN A 262 -14.70 -19.98 -0.91
CA GLN A 262 -16.05 -20.47 -1.13
C GLN A 262 -17.02 -19.82 -0.12
N GLY A 263 -18.08 -19.20 -0.62
CA GLY A 263 -19.08 -18.47 0.18
C GLY A 263 -19.03 -16.94 0.02
N PHE A 264 -17.98 -16.41 -0.60
CA PHE A 264 -17.91 -15.02 -1.03
C PHE A 264 -17.83 -14.99 -2.55
N THR A 265 -18.92 -15.35 -3.18
CA THR A 265 -19.08 -15.13 -4.61
C THR A 265 -19.13 -13.63 -4.83
N VAL A 266 -18.02 -13.08 -5.31
CA VAL A 266 -18.13 -11.96 -6.25
C VAL A 266 -18.94 -12.59 -7.40
N ARG A 267 -20.24 -12.28 -7.45
CA ARG A 267 -21.11 -12.80 -8.51
C ARG A 267 -20.49 -12.46 -9.85
N GLN A 268 -20.57 -13.35 -10.81
CA GLN A 268 -20.07 -13.13 -12.17
C GLN A 268 -20.66 -11.87 -12.84
N GLU A 269 -21.74 -11.33 -12.28
CA GLU A 269 -22.44 -10.12 -12.72
C GLU A 269 -21.69 -8.82 -12.43
N ASP A 270 -20.70 -8.82 -11.53
CA ASP A 270 -19.95 -7.62 -11.13
C ASP A 270 -18.67 -7.37 -11.97
N ALA A 271 -18.74 -7.56 -13.28
CA ALA A 271 -17.63 -7.18 -14.18
C ALA A 271 -17.32 -5.67 -14.07
N ALA A 272 -18.36 -4.85 -13.92
CA ALA A 272 -18.23 -3.42 -13.74
C ALA A 272 -17.53 -3.05 -12.42
N ALA A 273 -17.84 -3.76 -11.32
CA ALA A 273 -17.15 -3.53 -10.05
C ALA A 273 -15.67 -3.94 -10.11
N LYS A 274 -15.33 -5.00 -10.86
CA LYS A 274 -13.92 -5.42 -11.02
C LYS A 274 -13.09 -4.41 -11.78
N ASP A 275 -13.66 -3.70 -12.73
CA ASP A 275 -12.95 -2.65 -13.47
C ASP A 275 -12.58 -1.44 -12.61
N ARG A 276 -13.27 -1.24 -11.50
CA ARG A 276 -13.08 -0.13 -10.57
C ARG A 276 -11.94 -0.35 -9.59
N TRP A 277 -11.50 -1.60 -9.45
CA TRP A 277 -10.47 -2.00 -8.49
C TRP A 277 -9.26 -2.64 -9.16
N VAL A 278 -8.09 -2.31 -8.69
CA VAL A 278 -6.90 -3.13 -8.91
C VAL A 278 -6.86 -4.20 -7.82
N ILE A 279 -7.12 -5.44 -8.20
CA ILE A 279 -7.19 -6.56 -7.25
C ILE A 279 -5.78 -7.06 -6.94
N VAL A 280 -5.42 -6.98 -5.66
CA VAL A 280 -4.16 -7.50 -5.14
C VAL A 280 -4.42 -8.75 -4.33
N LYS A 281 -4.03 -9.90 -4.87
CA LYS A 281 -4.20 -11.20 -4.20
C LYS A 281 -3.05 -11.44 -3.22
N LEU A 282 -3.39 -11.49 -1.93
CA LEU A 282 -2.46 -11.78 -0.86
C LEU A 282 -2.46 -13.27 -0.54
N LYS A 283 -1.28 -13.86 -0.46
CA LYS A 283 -1.07 -15.26 -0.06
C LYS A 283 -0.38 -15.30 1.31
N HIS A 284 -0.50 -16.42 2.00
CA HIS A 284 0.30 -16.66 3.19
C HIS A 284 1.78 -16.56 2.85
N VAL A 285 2.54 -15.95 3.74
CA VAL A 285 3.99 -15.80 3.57
C VAL A 285 4.69 -17.16 3.66
N ARG A 286 5.87 -17.26 3.06
CA ARG A 286 6.72 -18.45 3.16
C ARG A 286 7.08 -18.72 4.63
N GLN A 287 7.33 -19.99 4.95
CA GLN A 287 7.64 -20.42 6.31
C GLN A 287 8.85 -19.69 6.91
N ASP A 288 9.92 -19.53 6.13
CA ASP A 288 11.14 -18.84 6.57
C ASP A 288 10.89 -17.36 6.94
N VAL A 289 9.99 -16.70 6.22
CA VAL A 289 9.57 -15.32 6.51
C VAL A 289 8.67 -15.27 7.73
N ALA A 290 7.71 -16.20 7.85
CA ALA A 290 6.84 -16.30 9.02
C ALA A 290 7.65 -16.58 10.29
N LEU A 291 8.63 -17.47 10.23
CA LEU A 291 9.53 -17.78 11.34
C LEU A 291 10.30 -16.53 11.79
N LYS A 292 10.95 -15.82 10.84
CA LYS A 292 11.67 -14.58 11.16
C LYS A 292 10.76 -13.53 11.80
N HIS A 293 9.52 -13.40 11.30
CA HIS A 293 8.54 -12.48 11.87
C HIS A 293 8.19 -12.85 13.32
N CYS A 294 7.87 -14.13 13.58
CA CYS A 294 7.54 -14.62 14.91
C CYS A 294 8.70 -14.43 15.91
N LEU A 295 9.92 -14.81 15.53
CA LEU A 295 11.10 -14.67 16.39
C LEU A 295 11.48 -13.21 16.67
N ARG A 296 11.28 -12.31 15.69
CA ARG A 296 11.48 -10.88 15.91
C ARG A 296 10.49 -10.31 16.91
N ARG A 297 9.22 -10.74 16.83
CA ARG A 297 8.15 -10.24 17.70
C ARG A 297 8.19 -10.87 19.08
N PHE A 298 8.65 -12.10 19.18
CA PHE A 298 8.77 -12.89 20.39
C PHE A 298 10.18 -13.47 20.49
N PRO A 299 11.18 -12.68 20.97
CA PRO A 299 12.58 -13.09 20.97
C PRO A 299 12.88 -14.36 21.79
N ASP A 300 12.11 -14.60 22.87
CA ASP A 300 12.26 -15.76 23.76
C ASP A 300 11.60 -17.02 23.22
N CYS A 301 10.97 -16.94 22.04
CA CYS A 301 10.33 -18.10 21.41
C CYS A 301 11.39 -19.09 20.89
N PRO A 302 11.33 -20.38 21.26
CA PRO A 302 12.28 -21.39 20.82
C PRO A 302 12.12 -21.65 19.32
N ALA A 303 13.16 -21.31 18.54
CA ALA A 303 13.12 -21.30 17.08
C ALA A 303 12.80 -22.66 16.47
N LYS A 304 13.32 -23.76 17.02
CA LYS A 304 13.06 -25.12 16.52
C LYS A 304 11.60 -25.53 16.67
N GLU A 305 11.00 -25.24 17.81
CA GLU A 305 9.61 -25.54 18.08
C GLU A 305 8.67 -24.68 17.25
N MET A 306 9.02 -23.39 17.07
CA MET A 306 8.26 -22.50 16.23
C MET A 306 8.30 -22.91 14.75
N ASP A 307 9.45 -23.37 14.25
CA ASP A 307 9.56 -23.86 12.87
C ASP A 307 8.70 -25.11 12.66
N LEU A 308 8.72 -26.05 13.63
CA LEU A 308 7.85 -27.24 13.62
C LEU A 308 6.37 -26.84 13.65
N ALA A 309 5.98 -25.89 14.50
CA ALA A 309 4.62 -25.36 14.55
C ALA A 309 4.17 -24.76 13.21
N LEU A 310 5.02 -23.96 12.58
CA LEU A 310 4.74 -23.39 11.26
C LEU A 310 4.61 -24.46 10.18
N ASN A 311 5.38 -25.52 10.25
CA ASN A 311 5.26 -26.65 9.35
C ASN A 311 3.87 -27.31 9.48
N ILE A 312 3.42 -27.58 10.71
CA ILE A 312 2.09 -28.12 10.99
C ILE A 312 0.99 -27.18 10.47
N VAL A 313 1.10 -25.87 10.79
CA VAL A 313 0.16 -24.86 10.32
C VAL A 313 0.08 -24.84 8.78
N ASN A 314 1.20 -24.96 8.09
CA ASN A 314 1.24 -24.96 6.62
C ASN A 314 0.65 -26.26 6.02
N HIS A 315 0.85 -27.40 6.68
CA HIS A 315 0.20 -28.65 6.29
C HIS A 315 -1.33 -28.58 6.43
N VAL A 316 -1.83 -27.98 7.52
CA VAL A 316 -3.27 -27.75 7.68
C VAL A 316 -3.82 -26.78 6.62
N ARG A 317 -3.07 -25.73 6.28
CA ARG A 317 -3.43 -24.80 5.19
C ARG A 317 -3.51 -25.51 3.84
N ALA A 318 -2.53 -26.37 3.55
CA ALA A 318 -2.51 -27.16 2.32
C ALA A 318 -3.64 -28.19 2.29
N ALA A 319 -3.92 -28.84 3.41
CA ALA A 319 -4.98 -29.84 3.54
C ALA A 319 -6.38 -29.24 3.29
N ARG A 320 -6.59 -27.95 3.59
CA ARG A 320 -7.86 -27.27 3.25
C ARG A 320 -8.12 -27.13 1.75
N LEU A 321 -7.08 -27.11 0.94
CA LEU A 321 -7.21 -27.03 -0.52
C LEU A 321 -7.65 -28.38 -1.13
N ASP A 322 -7.60 -29.46 -0.36
CA ASP A 322 -8.08 -30.78 -0.76
C ASP A 322 -9.59 -30.88 -0.53
N PRO A 323 -10.42 -30.97 -1.60
CA PRO A 323 -11.87 -31.08 -1.48
C PRO A 323 -12.35 -32.27 -0.64
N LYS A 324 -11.53 -33.31 -0.51
CA LYS A 324 -11.83 -34.51 0.29
C LYS A 324 -11.71 -34.29 1.81
N ARG A 325 -11.04 -33.24 2.24
CA ARG A 325 -10.71 -32.98 3.66
C ARG A 325 -11.57 -31.89 4.27
N MET A 326 -12.78 -31.75 4.04
CA MET A 326 -13.82 -30.87 4.64
C MET A 326 -13.38 -29.88 5.75
N LEU A 327 -12.22 -29.27 5.63
CA LEU A 327 -11.73 -28.28 6.59
C LEU A 327 -12.36 -26.90 6.30
N SER A 328 -13.16 -26.42 7.24
CA SER A 328 -13.91 -25.18 7.07
C SER A 328 -13.03 -23.92 7.04
N LYS A 329 -11.90 -23.93 7.78
CA LYS A 329 -11.01 -22.77 7.87
C LYS A 329 -9.54 -23.18 7.84
N ALA A 330 -8.71 -22.37 7.15
CA ALA A 330 -7.28 -22.45 7.26
C ALA A 330 -6.78 -21.66 8.49
N PRO A 331 -5.72 -22.12 9.18
CA PRO A 331 -5.10 -21.36 10.25
C PRO A 331 -4.59 -20.03 9.71
N SER A 332 -4.96 -18.92 10.37
CA SER A 332 -4.53 -17.58 9.98
C SER A 332 -3.09 -17.28 10.46
N THR A 333 -2.52 -16.17 9.99
CA THR A 333 -1.23 -15.68 10.51
C THR A 333 -1.29 -15.37 12.02
N ARG A 334 -2.47 -14.97 12.53
CA ARG A 334 -2.68 -14.76 13.98
C ARG A 334 -2.51 -16.03 14.79
N VAL A 335 -2.88 -17.18 14.24
CA VAL A 335 -2.65 -18.47 14.91
C VAL A 335 -1.15 -18.70 15.10
N SER A 336 -0.34 -18.45 14.08
CA SER A 336 1.12 -18.57 14.19
C SER A 336 1.72 -17.59 15.21
N GLU A 337 1.21 -16.36 15.30
CA GLU A 337 1.63 -15.38 16.31
C GLU A 337 1.21 -15.80 17.73
N ASN A 338 0.02 -16.36 17.90
CA ASN A 338 -0.44 -16.87 19.21
C ASN A 338 0.42 -18.05 19.68
N ILE A 339 0.74 -18.98 18.77
CA ILE A 339 1.65 -20.08 19.08
C ILE A 339 3.01 -19.55 19.52
N ALA A 340 3.58 -18.59 18.78
CA ALA A 340 4.86 -17.97 19.13
C ALA A 340 4.81 -17.30 20.53
N MET A 341 3.72 -16.62 20.85
CA MET A 341 3.49 -16.00 22.16
C MET A 341 3.44 -17.06 23.29
N PHE A 342 2.72 -18.16 23.08
CA PHE A 342 2.63 -19.24 24.07
C PHE A 342 3.98 -19.94 24.28
N LEU A 343 4.70 -20.25 23.21
CA LEU A 343 6.04 -20.83 23.29
C LEU A 343 7.02 -19.89 24.00
N SER A 344 6.94 -18.58 23.73
CA SER A 344 7.76 -17.57 24.41
C SER A 344 7.46 -17.49 25.92
N ALA A 345 6.23 -17.80 26.31
CA ALA A 345 5.81 -17.90 27.72
C ALA A 345 6.13 -19.26 28.38
N GLY A 346 6.83 -20.15 27.67
CA GLY A 346 7.21 -21.48 28.20
C GLY A 346 6.12 -22.53 28.12
N VAL A 347 5.04 -22.31 27.36
CA VAL A 347 3.99 -23.30 27.11
C VAL A 347 4.54 -24.35 26.15
N GLU A 348 4.32 -25.63 26.47
CA GLU A 348 4.74 -26.74 25.60
C GLU A 348 4.06 -26.66 24.22
N LEU A 349 4.79 -27.02 23.16
CA LEU A 349 4.30 -26.97 21.78
C LEU A 349 2.97 -27.73 21.59
N LYS A 350 2.81 -28.88 22.22
CA LYS A 350 1.58 -29.69 22.13
C LYS A 350 0.34 -28.97 22.67
N VAL A 351 0.53 -28.09 23.64
CA VAL A 351 -0.56 -27.29 24.25
C VAL A 351 -0.79 -26.01 23.46
N ALA A 352 0.25 -25.46 22.84
CA ALA A 352 0.21 -24.24 22.06
C ALA A 352 -0.43 -24.43 20.67
N LEU A 353 -0.44 -25.66 20.13
CA LEU A 353 -1.08 -26.05 18.88
C LEU A 353 -2.57 -26.36 19.05
#